data_c5089c3d1cdd5d19f60a44cf4929f4b2
#
_entry.id   c5089c3d1cdd5d19f60a44cf4929f4b2
#
_cell.length_a   1.000
_cell.length_b   1.000
_cell.length_c   1.000
_cell.angle_alpha   90.00
_cell.angle_beta   90.00
_cell.angle_gamma   90.00
#
_symmetry.space_group_name_H-M   'P 1'
#
loop_
_entity.id
_entity.type
_entity.pdbx_description
1 polymer ?
#
loop_
_entity_poly.entity_id
_entity_poly.type
_entity_poly.pdbx_seq_one_letter_code
_entity_poly.pdbx_strand_id
1 'polypeptide(L)'
;MGSPLSVGMVVNPKANAGRDQGVRLRLFREALARDGHGVQMVETAGPGGGRVCAQKLAGEVDVLLAVGGDGTFCEVVGGMLTCGVGRVRGVAPVSFGTGNDVARHLGLRREAEVLEALRQFQTGGSDRVRRMDVLEVRCHQGGREVVRHGFLFAAVGFASDILRYTTPRVKRWFGPQLSYSVGFFRALANWQPVALQVSTERGRVEEPLVVALAANAPHAGGGGMRIAPGADLADGLSDVSLIRALGRGAIARQFFRLTQGTHIRHPRVDFFRSSWMEVEAATPQPVALDGDVVGETPMRVRVLRQAVPVVGEV
;
A
#
# COMPACT_ATOMS: atom_id res chain seq x y z
N MET A 1 -4.83 14.45 -31.43
CA MET A 1 -4.63 13.15 -30.74
C MET A 1 -3.17 13.09 -30.30
N GLY A 2 -2.89 12.76 -29.03
CA GLY A 2 -1.51 12.61 -28.55
C GLY A 2 -0.84 11.39 -29.20
N SER A 3 0.50 11.32 -29.12
CA SER A 3 1.24 10.16 -29.66
C SER A 3 0.89 8.87 -28.92
N PRO A 4 0.82 7.70 -29.62
CA PRO A 4 0.59 6.41 -28.98
C PRO A 4 1.60 6.14 -27.85
N LEU A 5 1.14 5.55 -26.74
CA LEU A 5 1.99 5.17 -25.62
C LEU A 5 2.47 3.72 -25.79
N SER A 6 3.69 3.45 -25.35
CA SER A 6 4.15 2.08 -25.08
C SER A 6 3.75 1.71 -23.66
N VAL A 7 2.89 0.69 -23.53
CA VAL A 7 2.29 0.28 -22.24
C VAL A 7 2.80 -1.10 -21.84
N GLY A 8 3.44 -1.18 -20.67
CA GLY A 8 3.84 -2.43 -20.05
C GLY A 8 2.80 -2.90 -19.03
N MET A 9 2.26 -4.09 -19.19
CA MET A 9 1.32 -4.70 -18.26
C MET A 9 2.02 -5.78 -17.44
N VAL A 10 2.15 -5.58 -16.14
CA VAL A 10 2.62 -6.58 -15.19
C VAL A 10 1.40 -7.24 -14.56
N VAL A 11 1.13 -8.48 -14.93
CA VAL A 11 -0.09 -9.21 -14.55
C VAL A 11 0.21 -10.22 -13.46
N ASN A 12 -0.54 -10.16 -12.36
CA ASN A 12 -0.55 -11.20 -11.35
C ASN A 12 -1.69 -12.20 -11.63
N PRO A 13 -1.39 -13.40 -12.15
CA PRO A 13 -2.42 -14.37 -12.54
C PRO A 13 -3.19 -14.95 -11.33
N LYS A 14 -2.67 -14.77 -10.11
CA LYS A 14 -3.32 -15.23 -8.88
C LYS A 14 -4.21 -14.16 -8.21
N ALA A 15 -4.20 -12.93 -8.71
CA ALA A 15 -5.05 -11.89 -8.16
C ALA A 15 -6.51 -12.17 -8.52
N ASN A 16 -7.32 -12.49 -7.50
CA ASN A 16 -8.77 -12.73 -7.64
C ASN A 16 -9.11 -13.70 -8.79
N ALA A 17 -8.62 -14.93 -8.73
CA ALA A 17 -8.75 -15.98 -9.77
C ALA A 17 -10.22 -16.43 -9.99
N GLY A 18 -11.14 -15.48 -10.27
CA GLY A 18 -12.50 -15.72 -10.72
C GLY A 18 -12.55 -16.07 -12.21
N ARG A 19 -13.63 -16.75 -12.65
CA ARG A 19 -13.83 -17.19 -14.05
C ARG A 19 -13.73 -16.06 -15.08
N ASP A 20 -13.97 -14.81 -14.67
CA ASP A 20 -14.04 -13.65 -15.59
C ASP A 20 -12.72 -12.89 -15.75
N GLN A 21 -11.68 -13.21 -14.97
CA GLN A 21 -10.41 -12.47 -15.00
C GLN A 21 -9.77 -12.46 -16.39
N GLY A 22 -9.70 -13.61 -17.03
CA GLY A 22 -9.12 -13.74 -18.38
C GLY A 22 -9.91 -12.95 -19.43
N VAL A 23 -11.23 -12.92 -19.32
CA VAL A 23 -12.10 -12.15 -20.22
C VAL A 23 -11.90 -10.65 -20.00
N ARG A 24 -11.92 -10.19 -18.75
CA ARG A 24 -11.68 -8.77 -18.41
C ARG A 24 -10.31 -8.30 -18.89
N LEU A 25 -9.26 -9.09 -18.65
CA LEU A 25 -7.90 -8.77 -19.09
C LEU A 25 -7.79 -8.67 -20.60
N ARG A 26 -8.41 -9.59 -21.33
CA ARG A 26 -8.47 -9.56 -22.78
C ARG A 26 -9.19 -8.31 -23.30
N LEU A 27 -10.38 -8.02 -22.79
CA LEU A 27 -11.15 -6.83 -23.19
C LEU A 27 -10.41 -5.54 -22.89
N PHE A 28 -9.73 -5.46 -21.75
CA PHE A 28 -8.93 -4.30 -21.39
C PHE A 28 -7.75 -4.10 -22.35
N ARG A 29 -7.04 -5.19 -22.71
CA ARG A 29 -5.94 -5.15 -23.68
C ARG A 29 -6.43 -4.75 -25.07
N GLU A 30 -7.58 -5.26 -25.50
CA GLU A 30 -8.21 -4.88 -26.79
C GLU A 30 -8.61 -3.41 -26.80
N ALA A 31 -9.05 -2.87 -25.67
CA ALA A 31 -9.36 -1.45 -25.53
C ALA A 31 -8.12 -0.57 -25.66
N LEU A 32 -7.01 -0.94 -25.00
CA LEU A 32 -5.71 -0.26 -25.14
C LEU A 32 -5.23 -0.26 -26.59
N ALA A 33 -5.34 -1.40 -27.28
CA ALA A 33 -4.95 -1.52 -28.68
C ALA A 33 -5.82 -0.66 -29.62
N ARG A 34 -7.14 -0.57 -29.34
CA ARG A 34 -8.07 0.33 -30.09
C ARG A 34 -7.74 1.81 -29.88
N ASP A 35 -7.25 2.18 -28.70
CA ASP A 35 -6.76 3.53 -28.41
C ASP A 35 -5.36 3.79 -29.06
N GLY A 36 -4.82 2.80 -29.80
CA GLY A 36 -3.57 2.92 -30.55
C GLY A 36 -2.31 2.65 -29.72
N HIS A 37 -2.43 2.18 -28.47
CA HIS A 37 -1.29 1.90 -27.62
C HIS A 37 -0.57 0.59 -27.99
N GLY A 38 0.77 0.61 -27.94
CA GLY A 38 1.60 -0.60 -28.02
C GLY A 38 1.62 -1.31 -26.65
N VAL A 39 1.17 -2.57 -26.58
CA VAL A 39 1.03 -3.30 -25.31
C VAL A 39 2.02 -4.44 -25.20
N GLN A 40 2.89 -4.41 -24.19
CA GLN A 40 3.73 -5.51 -23.75
C GLN A 40 3.16 -6.10 -22.46
N MET A 41 2.97 -7.40 -22.37
CA MET A 41 2.40 -8.07 -21.20
C MET A 41 3.37 -9.13 -20.65
N VAL A 42 3.60 -9.08 -19.33
CA VAL A 42 4.43 -10.06 -18.62
C VAL A 42 3.69 -10.50 -17.35
N GLU A 43 3.65 -11.82 -17.12
CA GLU A 43 3.03 -12.40 -15.93
C GLU A 43 4.05 -12.59 -14.81
N THR A 44 3.60 -12.37 -13.56
CA THR A 44 4.43 -12.61 -12.39
C THR A 44 4.49 -14.10 -12.07
N ALA A 45 5.67 -14.63 -11.79
CA ALA A 45 5.85 -16.04 -11.42
C ALA A 45 5.43 -16.35 -9.97
N GLY A 46 5.29 -15.32 -9.11
CA GLY A 46 4.95 -15.46 -7.69
C GLY A 46 5.34 -14.22 -6.89
N PRO A 47 5.41 -14.30 -5.56
CA PRO A 47 5.81 -13.18 -4.71
C PRO A 47 7.16 -12.59 -5.14
N GLY A 48 7.25 -11.27 -5.23
CA GLY A 48 8.42 -10.53 -5.75
C GLY A 48 8.51 -10.49 -7.28
N GLY A 49 7.67 -11.26 -8.00
CA GLY A 49 7.67 -11.31 -9.46
C GLY A 49 7.32 -9.99 -10.12
N GLY A 50 6.45 -9.20 -9.52
CA GLY A 50 6.09 -7.87 -9.99
C GLY A 50 7.30 -6.92 -10.07
N ARG A 51 8.19 -7.00 -9.09
CA ARG A 51 9.45 -6.24 -9.07
C ARG A 51 10.35 -6.59 -10.26
N VAL A 52 10.56 -7.89 -10.50
CA VAL A 52 11.39 -8.38 -11.61
C VAL A 52 10.80 -7.99 -12.97
N CYS A 53 9.47 -8.13 -13.13
CA CYS A 53 8.79 -7.74 -14.36
C CYS A 53 8.90 -6.25 -14.63
N ALA A 54 8.72 -5.40 -13.59
CA ALA A 54 8.84 -3.96 -13.72
C ALA A 54 10.26 -3.53 -14.11
N GLN A 55 11.29 -4.12 -13.51
CA GLN A 55 12.70 -3.86 -13.86
C GLN A 55 12.99 -4.14 -15.34
N LYS A 56 12.42 -5.21 -15.90
CA LYS A 56 12.57 -5.56 -17.32
C LYS A 56 11.90 -4.53 -18.24
N LEU A 57 10.70 -4.07 -17.86
CA LEU A 57 9.89 -3.21 -18.72
C LEU A 57 10.23 -1.71 -18.57
N ALA A 58 10.79 -1.25 -17.45
CA ALA A 58 10.96 0.17 -17.14
C ALA A 58 11.81 0.95 -18.16
N GLY A 59 12.75 0.28 -18.86
CA GLY A 59 13.53 0.89 -19.95
C GLY A 59 12.83 0.97 -21.30
N GLU A 60 11.72 0.24 -21.48
CA GLU A 60 11.12 -0.02 -22.79
C GLU A 60 9.77 0.67 -22.98
N VAL A 61 9.07 1.00 -21.88
CA VAL A 61 7.68 1.48 -21.93
C VAL A 61 7.51 2.88 -21.35
N ASP A 62 6.48 3.58 -21.81
CA ASP A 62 6.11 4.91 -21.31
C ASP A 62 5.26 4.83 -20.03
N VAL A 63 4.43 3.79 -19.92
CA VAL A 63 3.52 3.56 -18.78
C VAL A 63 3.60 2.11 -18.33
N LEU A 64 3.65 1.90 -17.00
CA LEU A 64 3.51 0.59 -16.38
C LEU A 64 2.13 0.44 -15.74
N LEU A 65 1.44 -0.63 -16.08
CA LEU A 65 0.16 -1.03 -15.48
C LEU A 65 0.36 -2.25 -14.60
N ALA A 66 0.10 -2.09 -13.31
CA ALA A 66 0.11 -3.19 -12.35
C ALA A 66 -1.27 -3.85 -12.28
N VAL A 67 -1.45 -4.96 -12.99
CA VAL A 67 -2.72 -5.69 -13.07
C VAL A 67 -2.79 -6.70 -11.92
N GLY A 68 -3.48 -6.31 -10.85
CA GLY A 68 -3.54 -7.09 -9.62
C GLY A 68 -4.21 -6.35 -8.48
N GLY A 69 -3.75 -6.58 -7.26
CA GLY A 69 -4.11 -5.83 -6.06
C GLY A 69 -2.98 -4.89 -5.62
N ASP A 70 -3.17 -4.27 -4.43
CA ASP A 70 -2.21 -3.31 -3.87
C ASP A 70 -0.78 -3.88 -3.78
N GLY A 71 -0.62 -5.14 -3.35
CA GLY A 71 0.70 -5.81 -3.30
C GLY A 71 1.39 -5.92 -4.66
N THR A 72 0.64 -6.17 -5.75
CA THR A 72 1.22 -6.19 -7.11
C THR A 72 1.69 -4.79 -7.51
N PHE A 73 0.92 -3.75 -7.18
CA PHE A 73 1.30 -2.36 -7.43
C PHE A 73 2.57 -1.97 -6.65
N CYS A 74 2.65 -2.33 -5.37
CA CYS A 74 3.82 -2.09 -4.53
C CYS A 74 5.09 -2.79 -5.08
N GLU A 75 4.96 -4.03 -5.57
CA GLU A 75 6.07 -4.74 -6.20
C GLU A 75 6.54 -4.07 -7.49
N VAL A 76 5.62 -3.64 -8.36
CA VAL A 76 5.92 -2.94 -9.62
C VAL A 76 6.67 -1.63 -9.34
N VAL A 77 6.16 -0.82 -8.43
CA VAL A 77 6.84 0.42 -8.03
C VAL A 77 8.18 0.16 -7.37
N GLY A 78 8.27 -0.84 -6.48
CA GLY A 78 9.54 -1.25 -5.89
C GLY A 78 10.57 -1.67 -6.94
N GLY A 79 10.15 -2.27 -8.04
CA GLY A 79 10.99 -2.59 -9.20
C GLY A 79 11.49 -1.34 -9.91
N MET A 80 10.58 -0.41 -10.20
CA MET A 80 10.92 0.89 -10.81
C MET A 80 11.93 1.68 -9.98
N LEU A 81 11.72 1.79 -8.67
CA LEU A 81 12.60 2.53 -7.78
C LEU A 81 14.01 1.91 -7.67
N THR A 82 14.10 0.58 -7.80
CA THR A 82 15.39 -0.13 -7.70
C THR A 82 16.26 0.06 -8.95
N CYS A 83 15.67 0.10 -10.16
CA CYS A 83 16.43 0.29 -11.41
C CYS A 83 16.46 1.75 -11.89
N GLY A 84 15.86 2.67 -11.11
CA GLY A 84 15.52 4.00 -11.56
C GLY A 84 14.23 4.01 -12.39
N VAL A 85 13.57 5.15 -12.47
CA VAL A 85 12.28 5.30 -13.18
C VAL A 85 12.41 4.98 -14.67
N GLY A 86 13.63 5.06 -15.20
CA GLY A 86 13.92 4.78 -16.60
C GLY A 86 13.12 5.66 -17.56
N ARG A 87 12.49 5.04 -18.56
CA ARG A 87 11.61 5.69 -19.53
C ARG A 87 10.18 5.90 -19.00
N VAL A 88 9.81 5.26 -17.88
CA VAL A 88 8.43 5.27 -17.37
C VAL A 88 8.02 6.67 -16.94
N ARG A 89 7.00 7.20 -17.57
CA ARG A 89 6.40 8.50 -17.32
C ARG A 89 5.19 8.43 -16.39
N GLY A 90 4.64 7.24 -16.19
CA GLY A 90 3.51 7.00 -15.30
C GLY A 90 3.32 5.54 -14.95
N VAL A 91 2.80 5.28 -13.74
CA VAL A 91 2.37 3.96 -13.30
C VAL A 91 0.92 4.02 -12.83
N ALA A 92 0.15 2.97 -13.09
CA ALA A 92 -1.22 2.87 -12.59
C ALA A 92 -1.56 1.46 -12.13
N PRO A 93 -2.37 1.31 -11.07
CA PRO A 93 -3.00 0.04 -10.72
C PRO A 93 -4.17 -0.26 -11.64
N VAL A 94 -4.33 -1.53 -12.00
CA VAL A 94 -5.53 -2.06 -12.65
C VAL A 94 -6.17 -3.07 -11.69
N SER A 95 -7.35 -2.74 -11.19
CA SER A 95 -7.99 -3.37 -10.03
C SER A 95 -8.49 -4.77 -10.31
N PHE A 96 -7.65 -5.77 -10.02
CA PHE A 96 -7.99 -7.21 -10.04
C PHE A 96 -7.85 -7.85 -8.65
N GLY A 97 -7.46 -7.10 -7.64
CA GLY A 97 -7.37 -7.53 -6.25
C GLY A 97 -8.67 -7.34 -5.47
N THR A 98 -8.61 -7.61 -4.15
CA THR A 98 -9.78 -7.56 -3.27
C THR A 98 -9.89 -6.22 -2.52
N GLY A 99 -8.78 -5.60 -2.12
CA GLY A 99 -8.73 -4.31 -1.39
C GLY A 99 -8.76 -3.13 -2.35
N ASN A 100 -7.74 -3.08 -3.20
CA ASN A 100 -7.53 -2.04 -4.22
C ASN A 100 -7.59 -0.62 -3.63
N ASP A 101 -6.98 -0.43 -2.46
CA ASP A 101 -7.01 0.86 -1.76
C ASP A 101 -6.20 1.91 -2.52
N VAL A 102 -5.05 1.55 -3.08
CA VAL A 102 -4.25 2.48 -3.91
C VAL A 102 -5.05 2.93 -5.14
N ALA A 103 -5.69 2.00 -5.84
CA ALA A 103 -6.53 2.33 -6.99
C ALA A 103 -7.70 3.24 -6.61
N ARG A 104 -8.25 3.07 -5.40
CA ARG A 104 -9.31 3.93 -4.87
C ARG A 104 -8.84 5.36 -4.64
N HIS A 105 -7.63 5.54 -4.10
CA HIS A 105 -7.03 6.86 -3.87
C HIS A 105 -6.68 7.58 -5.16
N LEU A 106 -6.32 6.83 -6.21
CA LEU A 106 -6.01 7.37 -7.54
C LEU A 106 -7.25 7.55 -8.45
N GLY A 107 -8.47 7.29 -7.95
CA GLY A 107 -9.68 7.36 -8.78
C GLY A 107 -9.81 6.25 -9.84
N LEU A 108 -9.02 5.17 -9.72
CA LEU A 108 -8.88 4.11 -10.73
C LEU A 108 -9.51 2.78 -10.28
N ARG A 109 -10.78 2.81 -9.90
CA ARG A 109 -11.48 1.62 -9.35
C ARG A 109 -11.85 0.58 -10.40
N ARG A 110 -12.05 1.00 -11.64
CA ARG A 110 -12.49 0.18 -12.79
C ARG A 110 -11.56 0.39 -13.99
N GLU A 111 -11.50 -0.59 -14.86
CA GLU A 111 -10.68 -0.54 -16.08
C GLU A 111 -11.03 0.66 -16.98
N ALA A 112 -12.30 1.05 -17.05
CA ALA A 112 -12.74 2.22 -17.82
C ALA A 112 -12.12 3.53 -17.32
N GLU A 113 -11.94 3.67 -15.99
CA GLU A 113 -11.31 4.84 -15.38
C GLU A 113 -9.81 4.88 -15.70
N VAL A 114 -9.15 3.71 -15.74
CA VAL A 114 -7.74 3.61 -16.15
C VAL A 114 -7.57 4.01 -17.62
N LEU A 115 -8.45 3.54 -18.52
CA LEU A 115 -8.42 3.93 -19.94
C LEU A 115 -8.61 5.43 -20.11
N GLU A 116 -9.57 6.02 -19.40
CA GLU A 116 -9.80 7.45 -19.46
C GLU A 116 -8.61 8.25 -18.92
N ALA A 117 -8.03 7.83 -17.80
CA ALA A 117 -6.84 8.45 -17.23
C ALA A 117 -5.64 8.37 -18.20
N LEU A 118 -5.48 7.25 -18.93
CA LEU A 118 -4.44 7.10 -19.94
C LEU A 118 -4.67 8.04 -21.14
N ARG A 119 -5.91 8.23 -21.60
CA ARG A 119 -6.23 9.18 -22.68
C ARG A 119 -5.90 10.61 -22.23
N GLN A 120 -6.25 10.96 -21.01
CA GLN A 120 -5.92 12.28 -20.44
C GLN A 120 -4.42 12.46 -20.27
N PHE A 121 -3.71 11.44 -19.82
CA PHE A 121 -2.25 11.43 -19.72
C PHE A 121 -1.58 11.60 -21.07
N GLN A 122 -2.10 10.95 -22.12
CA GLN A 122 -1.61 11.05 -23.49
C GLN A 122 -1.79 12.48 -24.08
N THR A 123 -2.91 13.13 -23.78
CA THR A 123 -3.24 14.45 -24.34
C THR A 123 -2.71 15.62 -23.52
N GLY A 124 -2.47 15.41 -22.21
CA GLY A 124 -2.16 16.48 -21.26
C GLY A 124 -0.68 16.83 -21.11
N GLY A 125 0.23 16.10 -21.75
CA GLY A 125 1.68 16.32 -21.62
C GLY A 125 2.24 16.13 -20.21
N SER A 126 3.42 16.67 -19.93
CA SER A 126 4.11 16.59 -18.63
C SER A 126 3.36 17.25 -17.47
N ASP A 127 2.51 18.23 -17.74
CA ASP A 127 1.81 19.04 -16.73
C ASP A 127 0.70 18.26 -15.99
N ARG A 128 0.33 17.08 -16.48
CA ARG A 128 -0.65 16.17 -15.86
C ARG A 128 -0.04 14.94 -15.20
N VAL A 129 1.29 14.86 -15.15
CA VAL A 129 1.96 13.81 -14.39
C VAL A 129 1.88 14.16 -12.90
N ARG A 130 1.02 13.49 -12.17
CA ARG A 130 1.00 13.55 -10.72
C ARG A 130 2.12 12.70 -10.17
N ARG A 131 2.69 13.11 -9.06
CA ARG A 131 3.73 12.31 -8.39
C ARG A 131 3.27 11.99 -6.98
N MET A 132 3.47 10.74 -6.60
CA MET A 132 3.04 10.21 -5.33
C MET A 132 4.24 9.86 -4.45
N ASP A 133 4.07 10.06 -3.15
CA ASP A 133 5.00 9.64 -2.13
C ASP A 133 4.99 8.11 -1.98
N VAL A 134 6.13 7.58 -1.56
CA VAL A 134 6.30 6.15 -1.31
C VAL A 134 6.88 5.96 0.09
N LEU A 135 6.32 5.06 0.87
CA LEU A 135 6.94 4.61 2.10
C LEU A 135 8.04 3.59 1.77
N GLU A 136 9.30 3.94 2.02
CA GLU A 136 10.39 2.97 2.04
C GLU A 136 10.50 2.40 3.45
N VAL A 137 10.30 1.10 3.58
CA VAL A 137 10.37 0.38 4.86
C VAL A 137 11.56 -0.57 4.85
N ARG A 138 12.46 -0.41 5.82
CA ARG A 138 13.54 -1.34 6.13
C ARG A 138 13.14 -2.12 7.37
N CYS A 139 13.23 -3.44 7.30
CA CYS A 139 12.93 -4.34 8.40
C CYS A 139 13.72 -5.64 8.24
N HIS A 140 13.59 -6.57 9.18
CA HIS A 140 14.28 -7.85 9.10
C HIS A 140 13.33 -8.97 8.65
N GLN A 141 13.80 -9.86 7.80
CA GLN A 141 13.11 -11.08 7.38
C GLN A 141 14.10 -12.24 7.38
N GLY A 142 13.86 -13.23 8.25
CA GLY A 142 14.80 -14.36 8.38
C GLY A 142 16.23 -13.93 8.77
N GLY A 143 16.36 -12.92 9.63
CA GLY A 143 17.65 -12.40 10.11
C GLY A 143 18.40 -11.50 9.13
N ARG A 144 17.81 -11.18 7.96
CA ARG A 144 18.41 -10.28 6.96
C ARG A 144 17.60 -9.02 6.84
N GLU A 145 18.27 -7.88 6.67
CA GLU A 145 17.59 -6.63 6.34
C GLU A 145 16.99 -6.73 4.93
N VAL A 146 15.74 -6.30 4.81
CA VAL A 146 15.02 -6.21 3.55
C VAL A 146 14.42 -4.82 3.39
N VAL A 147 14.33 -4.36 2.14
CA VAL A 147 13.67 -3.10 1.76
C VAL A 147 12.36 -3.42 1.05
N ARG A 148 11.30 -2.78 1.51
CA ARG A 148 9.96 -2.86 0.92
C ARG A 148 9.44 -1.46 0.65
N HIS A 149 8.54 -1.36 -0.32
CA HIS A 149 7.89 -0.10 -0.67
C HIS A 149 6.38 -0.25 -0.54
N GLY A 150 5.73 0.74 0.03
CA GLY A 150 4.30 0.79 0.24
C GLY A 150 3.74 2.20 0.04
N PHE A 151 2.42 2.33 0.11
CA PHE A 151 1.72 3.57 -0.21
C PHE A 151 0.70 3.99 0.84
N LEU A 152 0.20 3.07 1.66
CA LEU A 152 -0.89 3.34 2.58
C LEU A 152 -0.38 3.57 3.99
N PHE A 153 0.30 2.58 4.57
CA PHE A 153 0.84 2.67 5.93
C PHE A 153 1.88 1.60 6.24
N ALA A 154 2.77 1.93 7.19
CA ALA A 154 3.64 0.98 7.88
C ALA A 154 3.29 0.98 9.37
N ALA A 155 3.29 -0.19 10.03
CA ALA A 155 2.91 -0.28 11.44
C ALA A 155 3.61 -1.43 12.18
N VAL A 156 3.74 -1.25 13.51
CA VAL A 156 4.18 -2.27 14.48
C VAL A 156 3.17 -2.33 15.63
N GLY A 157 2.96 -3.52 16.19
CA GLY A 157 2.06 -3.76 17.32
C GLY A 157 0.70 -4.32 16.86
N PHE A 158 -0.38 -3.93 17.51
CA PHE A 158 -1.70 -4.52 17.34
C PHE A 158 -2.22 -4.56 15.89
N ALA A 159 -1.87 -3.56 15.07
CA ALA A 159 -2.21 -3.55 13.64
C ALA A 159 -1.57 -4.74 12.90
N SER A 160 -0.32 -5.05 13.20
CA SER A 160 0.41 -6.20 12.63
C SER A 160 -0.15 -7.53 13.14
N ASP A 161 -0.58 -7.59 14.40
CA ASP A 161 -1.23 -8.78 14.96
C ASP A 161 -2.56 -9.09 14.28
N ILE A 162 -3.37 -8.08 13.97
CA ILE A 162 -4.62 -8.26 13.20
C ILE A 162 -4.30 -8.96 11.87
N LEU A 163 -3.29 -8.49 11.15
CA LEU A 163 -2.89 -9.05 9.85
C LEU A 163 -2.37 -10.48 9.99
N ARG A 164 -1.59 -10.77 11.02
CA ARG A 164 -1.09 -12.11 11.32
C ARG A 164 -2.23 -13.13 11.51
N TYR A 165 -3.35 -12.71 12.11
CA TYR A 165 -4.55 -13.56 12.27
C TYR A 165 -5.49 -13.53 11.05
N THR A 166 -5.31 -12.60 10.11
CA THR A 166 -6.09 -12.49 8.89
C THR A 166 -5.48 -13.31 7.75
N THR A 167 -5.41 -14.62 7.95
CA THR A 167 -4.77 -15.55 7.00
C THR A 167 -5.58 -15.70 5.69
N PRO A 168 -4.96 -16.16 4.59
CA PRO A 168 -5.67 -16.48 3.34
C PRO A 168 -6.83 -17.47 3.51
N ARG A 169 -6.73 -18.40 4.48
CA ARG A 169 -7.82 -19.32 4.83
C ARG A 169 -9.01 -18.57 5.43
N VAL A 170 -8.75 -17.64 6.36
CA VAL A 170 -9.80 -16.80 6.97
C VAL A 170 -10.46 -15.92 5.93
N LYS A 171 -9.67 -15.28 5.04
CA LYS A 171 -10.18 -14.47 3.91
C LYS A 171 -11.10 -15.29 2.98
N ARG A 172 -10.76 -16.55 2.72
CA ARG A 172 -11.56 -17.44 1.85
C ARG A 172 -12.88 -17.86 2.47
N TRP A 173 -12.93 -18.08 3.81
CA TRP A 173 -14.16 -18.52 4.51
C TRP A 173 -15.12 -17.38 4.83
N PHE A 174 -14.62 -16.23 5.23
CA PHE A 174 -15.41 -15.11 5.75
C PHE A 174 -15.48 -13.92 4.81
N GLY A 175 -14.77 -13.97 3.67
CA GLY A 175 -14.59 -12.81 2.81
C GLY A 175 -13.64 -11.77 3.41
N PRO A 176 -13.22 -10.78 2.60
CA PRO A 176 -12.16 -9.85 3.01
C PRO A 176 -12.55 -8.96 4.20
N GLN A 177 -13.75 -8.41 4.23
CA GLN A 177 -14.18 -7.49 5.29
C GLN A 177 -14.36 -8.17 6.65
N LEU A 178 -15.05 -9.33 6.69
CA LEU A 178 -15.25 -10.08 7.94
C LEU A 178 -13.95 -10.72 8.45
N SER A 179 -13.00 -11.02 7.57
CA SER A 179 -11.71 -11.60 7.96
C SER A 179 -10.88 -10.64 8.81
N TYR A 180 -10.94 -9.33 8.56
CA TYR A 180 -10.31 -8.33 9.43
C TYR A 180 -10.97 -8.28 10.81
N SER A 181 -12.29 -8.42 10.90
CA SER A 181 -13.00 -8.50 12.18
C SER A 181 -12.60 -9.76 12.99
N VAL A 182 -12.48 -10.90 12.33
CA VAL A 182 -11.98 -12.13 12.96
C VAL A 182 -10.54 -11.95 13.45
N GLY A 183 -9.68 -11.38 12.61
CA GLY A 183 -8.30 -11.04 12.96
C GLY A 183 -8.22 -10.10 14.15
N PHE A 184 -9.05 -9.06 14.17
CA PHE A 184 -9.16 -8.11 15.27
C PHE A 184 -9.53 -8.78 16.61
N PHE A 185 -10.61 -9.58 16.66
CA PHE A 185 -11.02 -10.23 17.90
C PHE A 185 -9.99 -11.24 18.40
N ARG A 186 -9.32 -11.96 17.51
CA ARG A 186 -8.21 -12.86 17.89
C ARG A 186 -7.00 -12.09 18.42
N ALA A 187 -6.61 -11.02 17.76
CA ALA A 187 -5.53 -10.14 18.24
C ALA A 187 -5.89 -9.56 19.61
N LEU A 188 -7.14 -9.09 19.79
CA LEU A 188 -7.62 -8.51 21.04
C LEU A 188 -7.60 -9.52 22.19
N ALA A 189 -8.01 -10.77 21.94
CA ALA A 189 -8.01 -11.83 22.96
C ALA A 189 -6.59 -12.18 23.43
N ASN A 190 -5.61 -12.13 22.54
CA ASN A 190 -4.21 -12.45 22.82
C ASN A 190 -3.33 -11.22 23.06
N TRP A 191 -3.93 -10.01 23.04
CA TRP A 191 -3.16 -8.78 23.12
C TRP A 191 -2.47 -8.61 24.46
N GLN A 192 -1.19 -8.26 24.40
CA GLN A 192 -0.37 -7.83 25.51
C GLN A 192 0.40 -6.55 25.11
N PRO A 193 0.55 -5.59 26.02
CA PRO A 193 1.33 -4.40 25.74
C PRO A 193 2.79 -4.78 25.50
N VAL A 194 3.37 -4.23 24.45
CA VAL A 194 4.79 -4.37 24.12
C VAL A 194 5.46 -3.02 24.27
N ALA A 195 6.55 -2.94 25.02
CA ALA A 195 7.37 -1.76 25.07
C ALA A 195 8.05 -1.56 23.71
N LEU A 196 7.70 -0.48 23.04
CA LEU A 196 8.30 -0.05 21.80
C LEU A 196 9.09 1.21 22.01
N GLN A 197 10.27 1.26 21.44
CA GLN A 197 11.06 2.47 21.33
C GLN A 197 10.81 3.06 19.96
N VAL A 198 10.24 4.26 19.93
CA VAL A 198 9.90 4.95 18.68
C VAL A 198 10.68 6.25 18.61
N SER A 199 11.41 6.43 17.51
CA SER A 199 12.15 7.66 17.19
C SER A 199 11.55 8.33 15.96
N THR A 200 11.38 9.64 16.01
CA THR A 200 10.88 10.50 14.92
C THR A 200 11.55 11.87 14.99
N GLU A 201 11.20 12.78 14.10
CA GLU A 201 11.65 14.17 14.16
C GLU A 201 11.26 14.87 15.48
N ARG A 202 10.21 14.41 16.17
CA ARG A 202 9.78 14.96 17.47
C ARG A 202 10.56 14.45 18.67
N GLY A 203 11.50 13.53 18.45
CA GLY A 203 12.29 12.90 19.51
C GLY A 203 11.97 11.42 19.68
N ARG A 204 12.37 10.86 20.81
CA ARG A 204 12.28 9.45 21.15
C ARG A 204 11.29 9.22 22.27
N VAL A 205 10.47 8.20 22.11
CA VAL A 205 9.51 7.70 23.10
C VAL A 205 9.81 6.23 23.36
N GLU A 206 9.80 5.82 24.62
CA GLU A 206 9.96 4.42 25.02
C GLU A 206 8.89 4.08 26.05
N GLU A 207 7.85 3.42 25.60
CA GLU A 207 6.71 3.05 26.46
C GLU A 207 5.91 1.88 25.85
N PRO A 208 5.03 1.23 26.65
CA PRO A 208 4.09 0.26 26.11
C PRO A 208 3.10 0.92 25.17
N LEU A 209 3.12 0.50 23.89
CA LEU A 209 2.22 0.99 22.86
C LEU A 209 1.26 -0.12 22.38
N VAL A 210 0.04 0.26 22.03
CA VAL A 210 -0.89 -0.59 21.26
C VAL A 210 -0.42 -0.66 19.81
N VAL A 211 -0.05 0.50 19.25
CA VAL A 211 0.43 0.59 17.87
C VAL A 211 1.35 1.80 17.69
N ALA A 212 2.38 1.61 16.88
CA ALA A 212 3.15 2.67 16.23
C ALA A 212 2.86 2.55 14.72
N LEU A 213 2.27 3.59 14.12
CA LEU A 213 1.83 3.59 12.73
C LEU A 213 2.29 4.87 12.03
N ALA A 214 2.83 4.74 10.84
CA ALA A 214 3.11 5.82 9.90
C ALA A 214 2.21 5.64 8.67
N ALA A 215 1.24 6.52 8.48
CA ALA A 215 0.29 6.46 7.38
C ALA A 215 0.58 7.54 6.34
N ASN A 216 0.56 7.16 5.07
CA ASN A 216 0.72 8.05 3.94
C ASN A 216 -0.63 8.30 3.23
N ALA A 217 -1.63 7.46 3.51
CA ALA A 217 -2.97 7.55 2.94
C ALA A 217 -4.05 7.71 4.01
N PRO A 218 -5.15 8.44 3.73
CA PRO A 218 -6.21 8.65 4.70
C PRO A 218 -7.01 7.38 5.03
N HIS A 219 -7.11 6.43 4.10
CA HIS A 219 -7.92 5.22 4.25
C HIS A 219 -7.13 3.95 3.90
N ALA A 220 -7.49 2.84 4.56
CA ALA A 220 -7.00 1.50 4.29
C ALA A 220 -8.10 0.45 4.53
N GLY A 221 -7.81 -0.83 4.25
CA GLY A 221 -8.70 -1.95 4.51
C GLY A 221 -9.95 -1.95 3.64
N GLY A 222 -9.80 -1.71 2.33
CA GLY A 222 -10.90 -1.61 1.37
C GLY A 222 -11.69 -0.29 1.50
N GLY A 223 -11.03 0.76 2.02
CA GLY A 223 -11.63 2.06 2.29
C GLY A 223 -12.49 2.13 3.57
N GLY A 224 -12.56 1.02 4.32
CA GLY A 224 -13.41 0.95 5.52
C GLY A 224 -12.80 1.57 6.78
N MET A 225 -11.48 1.77 6.82
CA MET A 225 -10.77 2.35 7.97
C MET A 225 -10.15 3.69 7.59
N ARG A 226 -10.48 4.72 8.34
CA ARG A 226 -9.94 6.07 8.17
C ARG A 226 -8.76 6.27 9.12
N ILE A 227 -7.60 5.70 8.71
CA ILE A 227 -6.41 5.55 9.57
C ILE A 227 -5.69 6.86 9.85
N ALA A 228 -5.67 7.79 8.90
CA ALA A 228 -5.03 9.09 9.01
C ALA A 228 -5.89 10.18 8.33
N PRO A 229 -6.90 10.72 9.04
CA PRO A 229 -7.77 11.75 8.47
C PRO A 229 -6.98 12.99 8.06
N GLY A 230 -6.93 13.30 6.77
CA GLY A 230 -6.20 14.45 6.23
C GLY A 230 -4.79 14.14 5.74
N ALA A 231 -4.39 12.85 5.70
CA ALA A 231 -3.14 12.46 5.05
C ALA A 231 -3.16 12.80 3.56
N ASP A 232 -2.02 13.25 3.04
CA ASP A 232 -1.80 13.63 1.65
C ASP A 232 -0.71 12.73 1.05
N LEU A 233 -1.00 12.12 -0.08
CA LEU A 233 -0.11 11.19 -0.77
C LEU A 233 1.08 11.87 -1.48
N ALA A 234 1.24 13.19 -1.38
CA ALA A 234 2.22 13.96 -2.16
C ALA A 234 2.93 15.07 -1.38
N ASP A 235 2.72 15.20 -0.05
CA ASP A 235 3.28 16.29 0.76
C ASP A 235 4.68 15.97 1.34
N GLY A 236 5.15 14.72 1.20
CA GLY A 236 6.46 14.26 1.69
C GLY A 236 6.47 13.88 3.17
N LEU A 237 5.31 13.72 3.78
CA LEU A 237 5.15 13.39 5.19
C LEU A 237 4.26 12.16 5.37
N SER A 238 4.44 11.45 6.46
CA SER A 238 3.50 10.47 6.96
C SER A 238 2.81 10.99 8.22
N ASP A 239 1.53 10.66 8.37
CA ASP A 239 0.79 10.91 9.61
C ASP A 239 1.11 9.79 10.61
N VAL A 240 1.85 10.13 11.65
CA VAL A 240 2.26 9.18 12.70
C VAL A 240 1.19 9.12 13.78
N SER A 241 0.76 7.90 14.11
CA SER A 241 -0.12 7.61 15.25
C SER A 241 0.59 6.70 16.24
N LEU A 242 0.87 7.21 17.45
CA LEU A 242 1.34 6.43 18.58
C LEU A 242 0.19 6.24 19.56
N ILE A 243 -0.31 5.02 19.69
CA ILE A 243 -1.41 4.71 20.61
C ILE A 243 -0.81 4.06 21.85
N ARG A 244 -0.83 4.76 22.98
CA ARG A 244 -0.34 4.25 24.27
C ARG A 244 -1.19 3.09 24.77
N ALA A 245 -0.62 2.28 25.66
CA ALA A 245 -1.29 1.10 26.19
C ALA A 245 -2.71 1.41 26.71
N LEU A 246 -3.66 0.63 26.27
CA LEU A 246 -5.09 0.69 26.57
C LEU A 246 -5.59 -0.66 27.03
N GLY A 247 -6.61 -0.69 27.84
CA GLY A 247 -7.34 -1.93 28.14
C GLY A 247 -8.13 -2.42 26.94
N ARG A 248 -8.39 -3.75 26.86
CA ARG A 248 -9.04 -4.40 25.71
C ARG A 248 -10.37 -3.74 25.30
N GLY A 249 -11.21 -3.34 26.25
CA GLY A 249 -12.46 -2.64 25.97
C GLY A 249 -12.26 -1.27 25.32
N ALA A 250 -11.19 -0.54 25.71
CA ALA A 250 -10.85 0.72 25.09
C ALA A 250 -10.30 0.52 23.67
N ILE A 251 -9.47 -0.53 23.42
CA ILE A 251 -8.99 -0.88 22.09
C ILE A 251 -10.19 -1.21 21.18
N ALA A 252 -11.14 -2.01 21.64
CA ALA A 252 -12.35 -2.33 20.87
C ALA A 252 -13.13 -1.05 20.49
N ARG A 253 -13.29 -0.12 21.42
CA ARG A 253 -13.96 1.17 21.13
C ARG A 253 -13.18 2.02 20.13
N GLN A 254 -11.84 2.04 20.22
CA GLN A 254 -11.01 2.77 19.26
C GLN A 254 -11.11 2.17 17.84
N PHE A 255 -11.25 0.86 17.71
CA PHE A 255 -11.47 0.22 16.42
C PHE A 255 -12.74 0.73 15.71
N PHE A 256 -13.85 0.89 16.44
CA PHE A 256 -15.05 1.51 15.88
C PHE A 256 -14.85 3.00 15.52
N ARG A 257 -14.08 3.73 16.31
CA ARG A 257 -13.74 5.13 16.01
C ARG A 257 -12.82 5.28 14.81
N LEU A 258 -12.04 4.24 14.49
CA LEU A 258 -11.17 4.20 13.34
C LEU A 258 -11.95 4.32 12.01
N THR A 259 -13.14 3.73 11.92
CA THR A 259 -14.00 3.85 10.73
C THR A 259 -14.45 5.29 10.48
N GLN A 260 -14.56 6.10 11.53
CA GLN A 260 -14.95 7.52 11.48
C GLN A 260 -13.74 8.47 11.46
N GLY A 261 -12.53 7.97 11.68
CA GLY A 261 -11.33 8.78 11.82
C GLY A 261 -11.26 9.59 13.12
N THR A 262 -12.13 9.29 14.10
CA THR A 262 -12.19 10.04 15.37
C THR A 262 -11.27 9.48 16.46
N HIS A 263 -10.61 8.35 16.20
CA HIS A 263 -9.66 7.70 17.10
C HIS A 263 -8.47 8.61 17.44
N ILE A 264 -8.03 9.48 16.52
CA ILE A 264 -6.94 10.44 16.71
C ILE A 264 -7.20 11.49 17.81
N ARG A 265 -8.46 11.67 18.22
CA ARG A 265 -8.87 12.61 19.27
C ARG A 265 -8.77 12.02 20.68
N HIS A 266 -8.35 10.77 20.82
CA HIS A 266 -8.25 10.13 22.12
C HIS A 266 -7.02 10.64 22.87
N PRO A 267 -7.08 10.95 24.19
CA PRO A 267 -5.96 11.55 24.95
C PRO A 267 -4.73 10.64 25.09
N ARG A 268 -4.84 9.35 24.74
CA ARG A 268 -3.72 8.41 24.68
C ARG A 268 -3.24 8.14 23.25
N VAL A 269 -3.57 9.01 22.32
CA VAL A 269 -3.11 8.94 20.92
C VAL A 269 -2.33 10.22 20.64
N ASP A 270 -1.05 10.07 20.35
CA ASP A 270 -0.24 11.13 19.78
C ASP A 270 -0.38 11.03 18.26
N PHE A 271 -0.91 12.07 17.64
CA PHE A 271 -1.09 12.16 16.20
C PHE A 271 -0.35 13.38 15.65
N PHE A 272 0.60 13.15 14.73
CA PHE A 272 1.45 14.20 14.19
C PHE A 272 2.08 13.76 12.86
N ARG A 273 2.73 14.68 12.15
CA ARG A 273 3.42 14.40 10.88
C ARG A 273 4.92 14.24 11.09
N SER A 274 5.52 13.34 10.31
CA SER A 274 6.96 13.11 10.25
C SER A 274 7.37 12.52 8.90
N SER A 275 8.56 12.87 8.41
CA SER A 275 9.08 12.29 7.16
C SER A 275 9.70 10.91 7.39
N TRP A 276 9.95 10.51 8.65
CA TRP A 276 10.47 9.21 9.01
C TRP A 276 10.00 8.76 10.40
N MET A 277 10.04 7.46 10.64
CA MET A 277 9.83 6.82 11.94
C MET A 277 10.70 5.57 12.05
N GLU A 278 11.34 5.39 13.20
CA GLU A 278 12.05 4.16 13.55
C GLU A 278 11.36 3.50 14.75
N VAL A 279 11.24 2.19 14.72
CA VAL A 279 10.63 1.40 15.79
C VAL A 279 11.54 0.23 16.13
N GLU A 280 11.92 0.16 17.40
CA GLU A 280 12.70 -0.92 17.99
C GLU A 280 11.90 -1.61 19.10
N ALA A 281 12.20 -2.86 19.37
CA ALA A 281 11.62 -3.61 20.47
C ALA A 281 12.66 -4.61 21.01
N ALA A 282 12.58 -4.92 22.31
CA ALA A 282 13.47 -5.89 22.96
C ALA A 282 13.32 -7.31 22.37
N THR A 283 12.12 -7.65 21.91
CA THR A 283 11.83 -8.90 21.17
C THR A 283 11.29 -8.55 19.81
N PRO A 284 11.69 -9.25 18.72
CA PRO A 284 11.21 -8.96 17.38
C PRO A 284 9.68 -8.90 17.30
N GLN A 285 9.16 -7.81 16.75
CA GLN A 285 7.73 -7.60 16.55
C GLN A 285 7.39 -7.58 15.06
N PRO A 286 6.25 -8.13 14.64
CA PRO A 286 5.84 -8.11 13.25
C PRO A 286 5.71 -6.69 12.71
N VAL A 287 6.21 -6.47 11.50
CA VAL A 287 6.08 -5.22 10.73
C VAL A 287 5.01 -5.40 9.66
N ALA A 288 4.00 -4.56 9.70
CA ALA A 288 2.96 -4.47 8.69
C ALA A 288 3.27 -3.38 7.66
N LEU A 289 2.97 -3.64 6.39
CA LEU A 289 3.02 -2.69 5.29
C LEU A 289 1.84 -2.94 4.35
N ASP A 290 0.98 -1.95 4.17
CA ASP A 290 -0.17 -1.97 3.24
C ASP A 290 -1.10 -3.19 3.35
N GLY A 291 -1.19 -3.78 4.54
CA GLY A 291 -2.07 -4.93 4.80
C GLY A 291 -1.40 -6.30 4.76
N ASP A 292 -0.09 -6.36 4.62
CA ASP A 292 0.72 -7.60 4.70
C ASP A 292 1.78 -7.48 5.80
N VAL A 293 2.14 -8.63 6.41
CA VAL A 293 3.32 -8.71 7.30
C VAL A 293 4.54 -8.93 6.44
N VAL A 294 5.47 -7.96 6.46
CA VAL A 294 6.63 -7.92 5.56
C VAL A 294 7.97 -8.26 6.23
N GLY A 295 7.98 -8.36 7.54
CA GLY A 295 9.17 -8.66 8.35
C GLY A 295 8.95 -8.40 9.82
N GLU A 296 10.03 -8.14 10.54
CA GLU A 296 10.08 -7.91 11.98
C GLU A 296 10.94 -6.69 12.30
N THR A 297 10.74 -6.10 13.49
CA THR A 297 11.58 -5.02 14.02
C THR A 297 13.05 -5.47 14.17
N PRO A 298 14.02 -4.51 14.09
CA PRO A 298 13.82 -3.07 13.97
C PRO A 298 13.18 -2.68 12.63
N MET A 299 12.31 -1.67 12.66
CA MET A 299 11.69 -1.09 11.48
C MET A 299 12.14 0.35 11.33
N ARG A 300 12.55 0.73 10.13
CA ARG A 300 12.73 2.13 9.74
C ARG A 300 11.84 2.41 8.54
N VAL A 301 10.96 3.38 8.65
CA VAL A 301 10.15 3.90 7.55
C VAL A 301 10.55 5.34 7.25
N ARG A 302 10.68 5.67 5.97
CA ARG A 302 10.88 7.04 5.48
C ARG A 302 9.97 7.31 4.29
N VAL A 303 9.53 8.54 4.16
CA VAL A 303 8.76 9.00 3.01
C VAL A 303 9.73 9.39 1.90
N LEU A 304 9.64 8.72 0.76
CA LEU A 304 10.28 9.13 -0.47
C LEU A 304 9.34 10.11 -1.17
N ARG A 305 9.60 11.40 -0.98
CA ARG A 305 8.72 12.46 -1.47
C ARG A 305 8.61 12.41 -2.99
N GLN A 306 7.36 12.39 -3.48
CA GLN A 306 7.01 12.44 -4.89
C GLN A 306 7.88 11.50 -5.77
N ALA A 307 8.15 10.31 -5.25
CA ALA A 307 9.10 9.38 -5.84
C ALA A 307 8.61 8.75 -7.14
N VAL A 308 7.29 8.61 -7.30
CA VAL A 308 6.69 7.83 -8.39
C VAL A 308 5.72 8.68 -9.20
N PRO A 309 5.91 8.78 -10.54
CA PRO A 309 4.91 9.38 -11.41
C PRO A 309 3.71 8.43 -11.53
N VAL A 310 2.50 8.94 -11.33
CA VAL A 310 1.27 8.14 -11.41
C VAL A 310 0.33 8.66 -12.50
N VAL A 311 -0.43 7.74 -13.09
CA VAL A 311 -1.58 8.04 -13.93
C VAL A 311 -2.80 7.95 -13.03
N GLY A 312 -3.56 9.04 -12.92
CA GLY A 312 -4.73 9.15 -12.03
C GLY A 312 -4.73 10.44 -11.22
N GLU A 313 -5.64 10.54 -10.28
CA GLU A 313 -5.74 11.66 -9.33
C GLU A 313 -4.91 11.35 -8.07
N VAL A 314 -4.28 12.37 -7.47
CA VAL A 314 -3.54 12.29 -6.19
C VAL A 314 -4.03 13.42 -5.29
#